data_4a8f7b4d1bc092f90cf6c4e37f7d288c
#
_entry.id   4a8f7b4d1bc092f90cf6c4e37f7d288c
#
_cell.length_a   1.000
_cell.length_b   1.000
_cell.length_c   1.000
_cell.angle_alpha   90.00
_cell.angle_beta   90.00
_cell.angle_gamma   90.00
#
_symmetry.space_group_name_H-M   'P 1'
#
loop_
_entity.id
_entity.type
_entity.pdbx_description
1 polymer ?
#
loop_
_entity_poly.entity_id
_entity_poly.type
_entity_poly.pdbx_seq_one_letter_code
_entity_poly.pdbx_strand_id
1 'polypeptide(L)'
;MGKRVVIVGGVAAGMKTAARLRRLDAEAEIIVLERGPQLSYGACGFPYFISGEVKSMDSFDHTPQGALRDSNYFAAVKGIDARCGCNVQKIDRVQKCVHYMEKGE
;
A
#
# COMPACT_ATOMS: atom_id res chain seq x y z
N MET A 1 3.43 23.21 7.22
CA MET A 1 3.53 21.79 7.61
C MET A 1 2.41 20.98 7.02
N GLY A 2 2.74 19.86 6.45
CA GLY A 2 1.75 18.96 5.88
C GLY A 2 1.00 18.15 6.93
N LYS A 3 -0.10 17.56 6.52
CA LYS A 3 -0.84 16.63 7.36
C LYS A 3 -0.15 15.26 7.37
N ARG A 4 -0.37 14.53 8.46
CA ARG A 4 0.02 13.12 8.51
C ARG A 4 -1.22 12.27 8.32
N VAL A 5 -1.20 11.38 7.33
CA VAL A 5 -2.30 10.48 7.02
C VAL A 5 -1.79 9.05 7.09
N VAL A 6 -2.47 8.21 7.86
CA VAL A 6 -2.15 6.79 7.97
C VAL A 6 -3.27 6.01 7.29
N ILE A 7 -2.89 5.16 6.36
CA ILE A 7 -3.83 4.31 5.62
C ILE A 7 -3.61 2.87 6.06
N VAL A 8 -4.66 2.22 6.50
CA VAL A 8 -4.63 0.82 6.91
C VAL A 8 -5.02 -0.05 5.73
N GLY A 9 -4.08 -0.87 5.28
CA GLY A 9 -4.28 -1.73 4.12
C GLY A 9 -3.60 -1.19 2.88
N GLY A 10 -2.71 -1.97 2.29
CA GLY A 10 -1.86 -1.56 1.16
C GLY A 10 -2.13 -2.31 -0.14
N VAL A 11 -3.32 -2.84 -0.33
CA VAL A 11 -3.68 -3.52 -1.58
C VAL A 11 -4.27 -2.47 -2.55
N ALA A 12 -5.31 -2.78 -3.29
CA ALA A 12 -5.77 -1.89 -4.35
C ALA A 12 -6.30 -0.55 -3.82
N ALA A 13 -7.27 -0.60 -2.91
CA ALA A 13 -7.93 0.62 -2.44
C ALA A 13 -7.00 1.53 -1.64
N GLY A 14 -6.22 0.95 -0.73
CA GLY A 14 -5.32 1.72 0.13
C GLY A 14 -4.23 2.42 -0.66
N MET A 15 -3.57 1.70 -1.56
CA MET A 15 -2.49 2.29 -2.36
C MET A 15 -3.03 3.29 -3.40
N LYS A 16 -4.21 3.05 -3.94
CA LYS A 16 -4.85 4.01 -4.84
C LYS A 16 -5.17 5.30 -4.10
N THR A 17 -5.67 5.18 -2.88
CA THR A 17 -5.95 6.34 -2.02
C THR A 17 -4.69 7.13 -1.72
N ALA A 18 -3.60 6.43 -1.35
CA ALA A 18 -2.33 7.06 -1.05
C ALA A 18 -1.77 7.81 -2.26
N ALA A 19 -1.81 7.20 -3.43
CA ALA A 19 -1.31 7.81 -4.66
C ALA A 19 -2.13 9.05 -5.03
N ARG A 20 -3.45 8.98 -4.90
CA ARG A 20 -4.31 10.13 -5.19
C ARG A 20 -4.07 11.27 -4.21
N LEU A 21 -3.93 10.95 -2.93
CA LEU A 21 -3.65 11.95 -1.91
C LEU A 21 -2.33 12.66 -2.19
N ARG A 22 -1.31 11.92 -2.61
CA ARG A 22 -0.02 12.52 -2.94
C ARG A 22 -0.13 13.50 -4.11
N ARG A 23 -0.95 13.19 -5.10
CA ARG A 23 -1.17 14.11 -6.22
C ARG A 23 -1.89 15.39 -5.80
N LEU A 24 -2.76 15.29 -4.80
CA LEU A 24 -3.53 16.43 -4.31
C LEU A 24 -2.78 17.26 -3.26
N ASP A 25 -1.86 16.65 -2.54
CA ASP A 25 -1.12 17.31 -1.46
C ASP A 25 0.33 16.81 -1.45
N ALA A 26 1.22 17.62 -2.01
CA ALA A 26 2.63 17.27 -2.14
C ALA A 26 3.37 17.26 -0.81
N GLU A 27 2.82 17.91 0.22
CA GLU A 27 3.49 18.06 1.51
C GLU A 27 2.96 17.11 2.58
N ALA A 28 1.91 16.36 2.30
CA ALA A 28 1.36 15.42 3.27
C ALA A 28 2.36 14.29 3.56
N GLU A 29 2.45 13.90 4.83
CA GLU A 29 3.15 12.68 5.22
C GLU A 29 2.16 11.52 5.10
N ILE A 30 2.44 10.58 4.21
CA ILE A 30 1.54 9.47 3.91
C ILE A 30 2.21 8.17 4.34
N ILE A 31 1.59 7.47 5.28
CA ILE A 31 2.06 6.20 5.80
C ILE A 31 1.01 5.14 5.51
N VAL A 32 1.40 4.05 4.88
CA VAL A 32 0.52 2.91 4.61
C VAL A 32 1.01 1.72 5.42
N LEU A 33 0.12 1.11 6.17
CA LEU A 33 0.43 -0.06 7.00
C LEU A 33 -0.29 -1.27 6.41
N GLU A 34 0.48 -2.23 5.90
CA GLU A 34 -0.03 -3.44 5.28
C GLU A 34 0.42 -4.66 6.09
N ARG A 35 -0.53 -5.52 6.43
CA ARG A 35 -0.27 -6.74 7.20
C ARG A 35 0.52 -7.78 6.40
N GLY A 36 0.23 -7.92 5.12
CA GLY A 36 0.85 -8.91 4.26
C GLY A 36 2.21 -8.50 3.74
N PRO A 37 2.86 -9.37 2.97
CA PRO A 37 4.20 -9.08 2.44
C PRO A 37 4.21 -8.31 1.12
N GLN A 38 3.07 -8.12 0.49
CA GLN A 38 2.97 -7.48 -0.83
C GLN A 38 2.10 -6.25 -0.80
N LEU A 39 2.44 -5.27 -1.64
CA LEU A 39 1.72 -4.01 -1.80
C LEU A 39 1.11 -3.92 -3.18
N SER A 40 -0.02 -3.23 -3.27
CA SER A 40 -0.60 -2.78 -4.54
C SER A 40 -0.76 -3.89 -5.58
N TYR A 41 -1.02 -5.11 -5.14
CA TYR A 41 -1.28 -6.18 -6.09
C TYR A 41 -2.74 -6.18 -6.52
N GLY A 42 -2.99 -6.59 -7.77
CA GLY A 42 -4.32 -6.55 -8.36
C GLY A 42 -5.16 -7.76 -8.00
N ALA A 43 -5.56 -7.89 -6.74
CA ALA A 43 -6.31 -9.05 -6.27
C ALA A 43 -7.61 -9.28 -7.05
N CYS A 44 -8.25 -8.22 -7.54
CA CYS A 44 -9.46 -8.34 -8.35
C CYS A 44 -9.22 -9.06 -9.67
N GLY A 45 -7.96 -9.18 -10.10
CA GLY A 45 -7.60 -9.92 -11.31
C GLY A 45 -7.33 -11.39 -11.10
N PHE A 46 -7.33 -11.88 -9.85
CA PHE A 46 -7.04 -13.29 -9.57
C PHE A 46 -7.94 -14.27 -10.32
N PRO A 47 -9.27 -14.05 -10.45
CA PRO A 47 -10.09 -14.95 -11.23
C PRO A 47 -9.60 -15.11 -12.69
N TYR A 48 -9.07 -14.07 -13.28
CA TYR A 48 -8.55 -14.12 -14.66
C TYR A 48 -7.26 -14.93 -14.76
N PHE A 49 -6.44 -14.92 -13.70
CA PHE A 49 -5.28 -15.80 -13.65
C PHE A 49 -5.71 -17.27 -13.53
N ILE A 50 -6.69 -17.55 -12.68
CA ILE A 50 -7.20 -18.91 -12.50
C ILE A 50 -7.82 -19.44 -13.79
N SER A 51 -8.52 -18.57 -14.54
CA SER A 51 -9.14 -18.95 -15.81
C SER A 51 -8.14 -19.07 -16.97
N GLY A 52 -6.90 -18.62 -16.78
CA GLY A 52 -5.86 -18.66 -17.80
C GLY A 52 -5.79 -17.42 -18.69
N GLU A 53 -6.61 -16.43 -18.46
CA GLU A 53 -6.57 -15.19 -19.24
C GLU A 53 -5.36 -14.32 -18.89
N VAL A 54 -4.89 -14.40 -17.65
CA VAL A 54 -3.65 -13.75 -17.20
C VAL A 54 -2.64 -14.87 -16.93
N LYS A 55 -1.49 -14.82 -17.60
CA LYS A 55 -0.55 -15.93 -17.59
C LYS A 55 0.47 -15.87 -16.47
N SER A 56 0.64 -14.73 -15.84
CA SER A 56 1.65 -14.57 -14.79
C SER A 56 1.10 -13.72 -13.65
N MET A 57 1.36 -14.15 -12.41
CA MET A 57 1.01 -13.38 -11.21
C MET A 57 1.80 -12.07 -11.12
N ASP A 58 2.95 -11.97 -11.80
CA ASP A 58 3.76 -10.76 -11.78
C ASP A 58 3.01 -9.55 -12.32
N SER A 59 2.03 -9.74 -13.21
CA SER A 59 1.26 -8.63 -13.76
C SER A 59 0.41 -7.93 -12.70
N PHE A 60 0.17 -8.53 -11.55
CA PHE A 60 -0.66 -7.94 -10.48
C PHE A 60 0.10 -6.98 -9.59
N ASP A 61 1.42 -7.06 -9.52
CA ASP A 61 2.23 -6.21 -8.64
C ASP A 61 3.36 -5.46 -9.35
N HIS A 62 3.42 -5.54 -10.68
CA HIS A 62 4.41 -4.82 -11.47
C HIS A 62 3.79 -3.70 -12.28
N THR A 63 4.58 -2.66 -12.57
CA THR A 63 4.17 -1.61 -13.50
C THR A 63 4.21 -2.14 -14.93
N PRO A 64 3.58 -1.45 -15.90
CA PRO A 64 3.72 -1.84 -17.31
C PRO A 64 5.17 -1.89 -17.79
N GLN A 65 6.08 -1.15 -17.14
CA GLN A 65 7.51 -1.15 -17.47
C GLN A 65 8.28 -2.26 -16.74
N GLY A 66 7.62 -3.11 -15.99
CA GLY A 66 8.22 -4.25 -15.32
C GLY A 66 8.78 -3.99 -13.93
N ALA A 67 8.59 -2.81 -13.38
CA ALA A 67 9.07 -2.50 -12.02
C ALA A 67 8.14 -3.05 -10.95
N LEU A 68 8.70 -3.73 -9.96
CA LEU A 68 7.93 -4.24 -8.83
C LEU A 68 7.44 -3.08 -7.94
N ARG A 69 6.16 -3.08 -7.62
CA ARG A 69 5.56 -2.08 -6.73
C ARG A 69 5.73 -2.49 -5.27
N ASP A 70 6.95 -2.28 -4.76
CA ASP A 70 7.26 -2.57 -3.36
C ASP A 70 7.43 -1.28 -2.55
N SER A 71 7.86 -1.40 -1.28
CA SER A 71 8.07 -0.24 -0.41
C SER A 71 9.07 0.75 -1.00
N ASN A 72 10.13 0.25 -1.63
CA ASN A 72 11.14 1.10 -2.25
C ASN A 72 10.57 1.87 -3.44
N TYR A 73 9.75 1.22 -4.25
CA TYR A 73 9.10 1.86 -5.38
C TYR A 73 8.24 3.04 -4.92
N PHE A 74 7.40 2.81 -3.90
CA PHE A 74 6.49 3.86 -3.43
C PHE A 74 7.23 4.99 -2.74
N ALA A 75 8.31 4.71 -2.01
CA ALA A 75 9.13 5.75 -1.40
C ALA A 75 9.82 6.61 -2.46
N ALA A 76 10.41 5.98 -3.46
CA ALA A 76 11.21 6.68 -4.47
C ALA A 76 10.34 7.43 -5.49
N VAL A 77 9.24 6.82 -5.92
CA VAL A 77 8.42 7.36 -7.03
C VAL A 77 7.28 8.23 -6.52
N LYS A 78 6.64 7.82 -5.42
CA LYS A 78 5.43 8.49 -4.91
C LYS A 78 5.64 9.26 -3.61
N GLY A 79 6.77 9.08 -2.94
CA GLY A 79 6.98 9.70 -1.63
C GLY A 79 6.04 9.18 -0.57
N ILE A 80 5.69 7.90 -0.64
CA ILE A 80 4.77 7.23 0.29
C ILE A 80 5.57 6.25 1.13
N ASP A 81 5.42 6.34 2.46
CA ASP A 81 6.04 5.39 3.40
C ASP A 81 5.11 4.19 3.56
N ALA A 82 5.33 3.16 2.76
CA ALA A 82 4.51 1.94 2.78
C ALA A 82 5.27 0.84 3.52
N ARG A 83 4.66 0.31 4.57
CA ARG A 83 5.29 -0.68 5.45
C ARG A 83 4.52 -1.99 5.42
N CYS A 84 5.16 -3.05 4.95
CA CYS A 84 4.62 -4.40 4.99
C CYS A 84 4.88 -5.05 6.35
N GLY A 85 4.13 -6.10 6.66
CA GLY A 85 4.30 -6.81 7.92
C GLY A 85 3.83 -6.06 9.13
N CYS A 86 2.97 -5.05 8.96
CA CYS A 86 2.46 -4.21 10.04
C CYS A 86 0.97 -4.50 10.24
N ASN A 87 0.66 -5.22 11.30
CA ASN A 87 -0.72 -5.61 11.60
C ASN A 87 -1.36 -4.57 12.51
N VAL A 88 -2.25 -3.76 11.98
CA VAL A 88 -2.97 -2.75 12.75
C VAL A 88 -3.98 -3.43 13.66
N GLN A 89 -3.92 -3.14 14.95
CA GLN A 89 -4.77 -3.74 15.95
C GLN A 89 -5.82 -2.80 16.49
N LYS A 90 -5.58 -1.50 16.44
CA LYS A 90 -6.51 -0.52 17.00
C LYS A 90 -6.33 0.84 16.35
N ILE A 91 -7.44 1.50 16.10
CA ILE A 91 -7.44 2.91 15.69
C ILE A 91 -8.05 3.70 16.85
N ASP A 92 -7.25 4.59 17.44
CA ASP A 92 -7.69 5.42 18.55
C ASP A 92 -8.08 6.80 18.03
N ARG A 93 -9.37 7.05 17.94
CA ARG A 93 -9.89 8.30 17.38
C ARG A 93 -9.72 9.47 18.32
N VAL A 94 -9.67 9.21 19.62
CA VAL A 94 -9.51 10.27 20.63
C VAL A 94 -8.09 10.80 20.63
N GLN A 95 -7.11 9.93 20.68
CA GLN A 95 -5.70 10.31 20.66
C GLN A 95 -5.15 10.48 19.25
N LYS A 96 -5.93 10.13 18.23
CA LYS A 96 -5.57 10.24 16.82
C LYS A 96 -4.29 9.46 16.50
N CYS A 97 -4.26 8.21 16.93
CA CYS A 97 -3.13 7.32 16.68
C CYS A 97 -3.59 5.93 16.29
N VAL A 98 -2.66 5.16 15.74
CA VAL A 98 -2.90 3.80 15.30
C VAL A 98 -1.88 2.91 16.00
N HIS A 99 -2.37 1.82 16.59
CA HIS A 99 -1.52 0.83 17.24
C HIS A 99 -1.33 -0.36 16.32
N TYR A 100 -0.07 -0.74 16.06
CA TYR A 100 0.20 -1.87 15.18
C TYR A 100 1.40 -2.67 15.70
N MET A 101 1.49 -3.91 15.23
CA MET A 101 2.63 -4.77 15.51
C MET A 101 3.37 -5.05 14.21
N GLU A 102 4.68 -4.89 14.25
CA GLU A 102 5.53 -5.28 13.14
C GLU A 102 5.81 -6.79 13.20
N LYS A 103 6.14 -7.35 12.04
CA LYS A 103 6.39 -8.78 11.91
C LYS A 103 7.47 -9.22 12.89
N GLY A 104 7.11 -10.19 13.75
CA GLY A 104 8.04 -10.76 14.72
C GLY A 104 8.16 -10.02 16.05
N GLU A 105 7.34 -8.97 16.24
CA GLU A 105 7.38 -8.20 17.49
C GLU A 105 6.01 -7.96 18.07
#